data_f7e6f5aa035da2930fe38e025a6f74b6
#
_entry.id   f7e6f5aa035da2930fe38e025a6f74b6
#
_cell.length_a   1.000
_cell.length_b   1.000
_cell.length_c   1.000
_cell.angle_alpha   90.00
_cell.angle_beta   90.00
_cell.angle_gamma   90.00
#
_symmetry.space_group_name_H-M   'P 1'
#
loop_
_entity.id
_entity.type
_entity.pdbx_description
1 polymer ?
#
loop_
_entity_poly.entity_id
_entity_poly.type
_entity_poly.pdbx_seq_one_letter_code
_entity_poly.pdbx_strand_id
1 'polypeptide(L)'
;MTHDEALALYTAGPKVIAKLLCDLSNTIESQQEQIKALEVKVAKLSKNSSNSSKPPSSDDITKPTSKKKTKKGKRKIGGQPGHERHDRPLFAVEEIDKFHPYILATCPDCHGEVSIMDGEPRIIQQVELIEVPLIREEHRSYPVWCPKCGKIHYMPFPPEVYKEGLLKERLTSLVAYMKNVCHASFSTIRKYIRDVLGEKVSRGYLRKVIEKVSRSLEAPYNELLDRLPLETIVNVDETGHKENGDKFWTWVFKAELYVLFKIDKSRGSKVLIDILGKEFNGVLGCDYFSAYRKYMKDFNISIQFCLAHLIRDIRFL
;
A
#
# COMPACT_ATOMS: atom_id res chain seq x y z
N MET A 1 58.84 -11.44 -8.42
CA MET A 1 60.28 -11.83 -8.15
C MET A 1 60.45 -13.21 -8.76
N THR A 2 61.37 -13.36 -9.71
CA THR A 2 61.74 -14.65 -10.32
C THR A 2 62.65 -15.43 -9.42
N HIS A 3 62.85 -16.73 -9.69
CA HIS A 3 63.76 -17.58 -8.92
C HIS A 3 65.22 -17.07 -8.97
N ASP A 4 65.65 -16.56 -10.14
CA ASP A 4 67.02 -16.04 -10.33
C ASP A 4 67.24 -14.72 -9.58
N GLU A 5 66.22 -13.85 -9.53
CA GLU A 5 66.21 -12.63 -8.69
C GLU A 5 66.32 -12.98 -7.21
N ALA A 6 65.61 -14.05 -6.75
CA ALA A 6 65.67 -14.51 -5.38
C ALA A 6 67.08 -15.09 -5.00
N LEU A 7 67.67 -15.81 -5.94
CA LEU A 7 69.05 -16.34 -5.76
C LEU A 7 70.06 -15.21 -5.69
N ALA A 8 69.98 -14.18 -6.51
CA ALA A 8 70.80 -12.99 -6.47
C ALA A 8 70.69 -12.25 -5.12
N LEU A 9 69.51 -12.14 -4.56
CA LEU A 9 69.24 -11.57 -3.24
C LEU A 9 69.85 -12.45 -2.12
N TYR A 10 69.81 -13.77 -2.25
CA TYR A 10 70.40 -14.70 -1.31
C TYR A 10 71.91 -14.54 -1.24
N THR A 11 72.57 -14.37 -2.38
CA THR A 11 74.00 -14.14 -2.49
C THR A 11 74.47 -12.78 -1.97
N ALA A 12 73.56 -11.78 -1.92
CA ALA A 12 73.82 -10.43 -1.37
C ALA A 12 73.94 -10.40 0.16
N GLY A 13 73.59 -11.50 0.83
CA GLY A 13 73.82 -11.71 2.27
C GLY A 13 72.57 -11.52 3.16
N PRO A 14 72.62 -12.00 4.41
CA PRO A 14 71.50 -12.12 5.31
C PRO A 14 70.89 -10.79 5.72
N LYS A 15 71.63 -9.70 5.75
CA LYS A 15 71.09 -8.37 6.09
C LYS A 15 70.15 -7.82 5.00
N VAL A 16 70.45 -8.12 3.73
CA VAL A 16 69.58 -7.68 2.58
C VAL A 16 68.36 -8.46 2.58
N ILE A 17 68.41 -9.76 2.84
CA ILE A 17 67.21 -10.62 2.94
C ILE A 17 66.30 -10.19 4.10
N ALA A 18 66.88 -9.95 5.29
CA ALA A 18 66.11 -9.51 6.46
C ALA A 18 65.40 -8.19 6.20
N LYS A 19 66.05 -7.22 5.56
CA LYS A 19 65.43 -5.96 5.17
C LYS A 19 64.28 -6.16 4.19
N LEU A 20 64.50 -6.97 3.14
CA LEU A 20 63.45 -7.27 2.15
C LEU A 20 62.26 -7.94 2.79
N LEU A 21 62.45 -8.90 3.71
CA LEU A 21 61.35 -9.55 4.42
C LEU A 21 60.54 -8.56 5.28
N CYS A 22 61.22 -7.65 5.98
CA CYS A 22 60.54 -6.58 6.72
C CYS A 22 59.74 -5.65 5.81
N ASP A 23 60.33 -5.23 4.70
CA ASP A 23 59.65 -4.35 3.73
C ASP A 23 58.44 -5.05 3.07
N LEU A 24 58.55 -6.35 2.77
CA LEU A 24 57.42 -7.16 2.28
C LEU A 24 56.32 -7.33 3.34
N SER A 25 56.69 -7.59 4.60
CA SER A 25 55.70 -7.67 5.70
C SER A 25 54.94 -6.37 5.86
N ASN A 26 55.62 -5.24 5.90
CA ASN A 26 54.99 -3.93 5.98
C ASN A 26 54.07 -3.65 4.78
N THR A 27 54.50 -4.07 3.58
CA THR A 27 53.66 -3.93 2.36
C THR A 27 52.43 -4.79 2.45
N ILE A 28 52.54 -6.03 2.91
CA ILE A 28 51.37 -6.94 3.09
C ILE A 28 50.40 -6.38 4.12
N GLU A 29 50.90 -5.88 5.26
CA GLU A 29 50.07 -5.25 6.28
C GLU A 29 49.28 -4.04 5.73
N SER A 30 50.01 -3.15 5.02
CA SER A 30 49.37 -1.99 4.36
C SER A 30 48.31 -2.41 3.33
N GLN A 31 48.60 -3.43 2.52
CA GLN A 31 47.63 -3.97 1.57
C GLN A 31 46.40 -4.59 2.26
N GLN A 32 46.58 -5.30 3.36
CA GLN A 32 45.50 -5.86 4.15
C GLN A 32 44.58 -4.77 4.71
N GLU A 33 45.14 -3.67 5.20
CA GLU A 33 44.34 -2.52 5.64
C GLU A 33 43.54 -1.88 4.51
N GLN A 34 44.17 -1.73 3.33
CA GLN A 34 43.49 -1.21 2.14
C GLN A 34 42.32 -2.13 1.68
N ILE A 35 42.54 -3.45 1.69
CA ILE A 35 41.52 -4.45 1.37
C ILE A 35 40.37 -4.33 2.34
N LYS A 36 40.58 -4.29 3.64
CA LYS A 36 39.53 -4.09 4.65
C LYS A 36 38.74 -2.79 4.41
N ALA A 37 39.45 -1.70 4.11
CA ALA A 37 38.81 -0.41 3.82
C ALA A 37 37.93 -0.45 2.54
N LEU A 38 38.40 -1.16 1.51
CA LEU A 38 37.65 -1.37 0.26
C LEU A 38 36.44 -2.29 0.48
N GLU A 39 36.57 -3.36 1.23
CA GLU A 39 35.47 -4.26 1.60
C GLU A 39 34.35 -3.50 2.31
N VAL A 40 34.69 -2.63 3.28
CA VAL A 40 33.72 -1.77 3.96
C VAL A 40 33.02 -0.81 2.98
N LYS A 41 33.76 -0.25 2.01
CA LYS A 41 33.15 0.62 0.98
C LYS A 41 32.21 -0.15 0.05
N VAL A 42 32.62 -1.32 -0.40
CA VAL A 42 31.80 -2.21 -1.26
C VAL A 42 30.53 -2.63 -0.51
N ALA A 43 30.65 -3.02 0.76
CA ALA A 43 29.53 -3.35 1.61
C ALA A 43 28.53 -2.19 1.73
N LYS A 44 29.00 -0.96 1.98
CA LYS A 44 28.14 0.23 2.02
C LYS A 44 27.42 0.50 0.70
N LEU A 45 28.09 0.35 -0.44
CA LEU A 45 27.54 0.58 -1.77
C LEU A 45 26.57 -0.52 -2.21
N SER A 46 26.71 -1.74 -1.71
CA SER A 46 25.83 -2.88 -2.03
C SER A 46 24.57 -2.94 -1.17
N LYS A 47 24.43 -2.08 -0.14
CA LYS A 47 23.21 -1.99 0.68
C LYS A 47 22.00 -1.54 -0.11
N ASN A 48 20.92 -2.34 -0.06
CA ASN A 48 19.61 -2.05 -0.66
C ASN A 48 18.49 -2.56 0.26
N SER A 49 17.21 -2.35 -0.13
CA SER A 49 16.06 -2.75 0.67
C SER A 49 15.89 -4.27 0.85
N SER A 50 16.55 -5.08 0.03
CA SER A 50 16.49 -6.55 0.13
C SER A 50 17.49 -7.15 1.09
N ASN A 51 18.59 -6.44 1.39
CA ASN A 51 19.70 -6.92 2.20
C ASN A 51 20.03 -6.05 3.43
N SER A 52 19.31 -4.96 3.63
CA SER A 52 19.52 -4.04 4.77
C SER A 52 18.22 -3.36 5.17
N SER A 53 18.23 -2.54 6.23
CA SER A 53 17.09 -1.73 6.69
C SER A 53 16.81 -0.50 5.80
N LYS A 54 17.49 -0.33 4.66
CA LYS A 54 17.20 0.78 3.76
C LYS A 54 15.78 0.67 3.21
N PRO A 55 15.00 1.76 3.20
CA PRO A 55 13.67 1.74 2.59
C PRO A 55 13.77 1.53 1.07
N PRO A 56 12.79 0.86 0.43
CA PRO A 56 12.76 0.64 -1.02
C PRO A 56 12.90 1.91 -1.87
N SER A 57 12.44 3.04 -1.35
CA SER A 57 12.60 4.36 -1.99
C SER A 57 14.04 4.87 -2.07
N SER A 58 14.98 4.22 -1.38
CA SER A 58 16.42 4.52 -1.40
C SER A 58 17.20 3.62 -2.36
N ASP A 59 16.55 2.63 -2.96
CA ASP A 59 17.17 1.73 -3.92
C ASP A 59 17.42 2.44 -5.25
N ASP A 60 18.51 2.10 -5.90
CA ASP A 60 18.81 2.58 -7.24
C ASP A 60 17.87 1.87 -8.24
N ILE A 61 16.99 2.65 -8.86
CA ILE A 61 15.98 2.16 -9.82
C ILE A 61 16.64 1.52 -11.06
N THR A 62 17.89 1.86 -11.36
CA THR A 62 18.62 1.34 -12.51
C THR A 62 19.23 -0.04 -12.29
N LYS A 63 19.32 -0.51 -11.03
CA LYS A 63 19.86 -1.85 -10.74
C LYS A 63 18.77 -2.90 -11.01
N PRO A 64 19.00 -3.85 -11.94
CA PRO A 64 18.07 -4.95 -12.14
C PRO A 64 17.94 -5.71 -10.82
N THR A 65 16.71 -5.80 -10.31
CA THR A 65 16.42 -6.68 -9.17
C THR A 65 16.84 -8.09 -9.55
N SER A 66 17.81 -8.65 -8.82
CA SER A 66 18.18 -10.04 -9.00
C SER A 66 16.92 -10.87 -8.78
N LYS A 67 16.38 -11.45 -9.86
CA LYS A 67 15.25 -12.37 -9.74
C LYS A 67 15.70 -13.48 -8.81
N LYS A 68 15.25 -13.46 -7.54
CA LYS A 68 15.41 -14.60 -6.65
C LYS A 68 14.90 -15.79 -7.43
N LYS A 69 15.79 -16.75 -7.77
CA LYS A 69 15.38 -18.05 -8.29
C LYS A 69 14.51 -18.66 -7.18
N THR A 70 13.21 -18.45 -7.27
CA THR A 70 12.26 -19.19 -6.45
C THR A 70 12.54 -20.64 -6.74
N LYS A 71 12.98 -21.39 -5.73
CA LYS A 71 13.05 -22.84 -5.83
C LYS A 71 11.65 -23.25 -6.26
N LYS A 72 11.51 -23.70 -7.52
CA LYS A 72 10.24 -24.22 -8.04
C LYS A 72 9.85 -25.34 -7.08
N GLY A 73 8.86 -25.09 -6.26
CA GLY A 73 8.27 -26.12 -5.41
C GLY A 73 7.84 -27.26 -6.31
N LYS A 74 8.04 -28.50 -5.89
CA LYS A 74 7.64 -29.71 -6.62
C LYS A 74 6.10 -29.85 -6.79
N ARG A 75 5.31 -28.92 -6.24
CA ARG A 75 3.84 -28.94 -6.31
C ARG A 75 3.36 -28.24 -7.59
N LYS A 76 2.45 -28.89 -8.30
CA LYS A 76 1.77 -28.31 -9.46
C LYS A 76 0.88 -27.15 -9.02
N ILE A 77 0.72 -26.15 -9.89
CA ILE A 77 -0.22 -25.04 -9.65
C ILE A 77 -1.64 -25.59 -9.74
N GLY A 78 -2.48 -25.31 -8.74
CA GLY A 78 -3.86 -25.77 -8.63
C GLY A 78 -4.13 -26.55 -7.34
N GLY A 79 -5.37 -27.00 -7.17
CA GLY A 79 -5.78 -27.83 -6.03
C GLY A 79 -4.97 -29.12 -5.97
N GLN A 80 -4.43 -29.42 -4.79
CA GLN A 80 -3.68 -30.66 -4.56
C GLN A 80 -4.65 -31.81 -4.26
N PRO A 81 -4.27 -33.08 -4.48
CA PRO A 81 -5.07 -34.23 -4.03
C PRO A 81 -5.39 -34.10 -2.53
N GLY A 82 -6.66 -34.26 -2.17
CA GLY A 82 -7.14 -34.09 -0.80
C GLY A 82 -7.49 -32.65 -0.39
N HIS A 83 -7.38 -31.67 -1.31
CA HIS A 83 -7.89 -30.31 -1.04
C HIS A 83 -9.42 -30.33 -1.06
N GLU A 84 -10.04 -29.94 0.05
CA GLU A 84 -11.48 -29.81 0.12
C GLU A 84 -11.96 -28.73 -0.82
N ARG A 85 -13.02 -29.03 -1.56
CA ARG A 85 -13.67 -28.06 -2.43
C ARG A 85 -14.41 -27.02 -1.58
N HIS A 86 -14.04 -25.77 -1.68
CA HIS A 86 -14.80 -24.68 -1.09
C HIS A 86 -15.85 -24.20 -2.09
N ASP A 87 -17.08 -24.67 -1.91
CA ASP A 87 -18.21 -24.19 -2.69
C ASP A 87 -18.69 -22.85 -2.11
N ARG A 88 -19.10 -21.96 -3.00
CA ARG A 88 -19.73 -20.71 -2.59
C ARG A 88 -21.08 -21.03 -1.95
N PRO A 89 -21.43 -20.44 -0.79
CA PRO A 89 -22.77 -20.55 -0.25
C PRO A 89 -23.79 -19.97 -1.24
N LEU A 90 -24.94 -20.60 -1.30
CA LEU A 90 -26.06 -20.12 -2.12
C LEU A 90 -26.60 -18.79 -1.55
N PHE A 91 -27.09 -17.94 -2.44
CA PHE A 91 -27.88 -16.76 -2.04
C PHE A 91 -29.15 -17.21 -1.34
N ALA A 92 -29.61 -16.44 -0.37
CA ALA A 92 -30.92 -16.64 0.25
C ALA A 92 -32.05 -16.38 -0.78
N VAL A 93 -33.20 -16.96 -0.55
CA VAL A 93 -34.33 -16.86 -1.48
C VAL A 93 -34.77 -15.40 -1.69
N GLU A 94 -34.64 -14.57 -0.64
CA GLU A 94 -35.00 -13.15 -0.63
C GLU A 94 -34.03 -12.29 -1.47
N GLU A 95 -32.85 -12.84 -1.78
CA GLU A 95 -31.83 -12.17 -2.60
C GLU A 95 -31.97 -12.49 -4.09
N ILE A 96 -32.93 -13.35 -4.47
CA ILE A 96 -33.10 -13.80 -5.86
C ILE A 96 -34.10 -12.91 -6.58
N ASP A 97 -33.65 -12.15 -7.58
CA ASP A 97 -34.51 -11.27 -8.37
C ASP A 97 -35.36 -12.02 -9.39
N LYS A 98 -34.87 -13.16 -9.92
CA LYS A 98 -35.56 -13.92 -10.96
C LYS A 98 -35.35 -15.42 -10.77
N PHE A 99 -36.46 -16.17 -10.84
CA PHE A 99 -36.49 -17.62 -10.84
C PHE A 99 -36.79 -18.17 -12.23
N HIS A 100 -36.04 -19.15 -12.67
CA HIS A 100 -36.19 -19.84 -13.93
C HIS A 100 -36.46 -21.33 -13.67
N PRO A 101 -37.69 -21.81 -13.63
CA PRO A 101 -37.99 -23.22 -13.45
C PRO A 101 -37.69 -23.99 -14.73
N TYR A 102 -36.95 -25.10 -14.61
CA TYR A 102 -36.68 -26.05 -15.68
C TYR A 102 -37.34 -27.38 -15.32
N ILE A 103 -38.45 -27.67 -15.95
CA ILE A 103 -39.29 -28.82 -15.69
C ILE A 103 -39.40 -29.64 -17.00
N LEU A 104 -39.11 -30.93 -16.96
CA LEU A 104 -39.26 -31.79 -18.09
C LEU A 104 -40.78 -31.96 -18.39
N ALA A 105 -41.15 -31.79 -19.62
CA ALA A 105 -42.53 -32.02 -20.08
C ALA A 105 -42.84 -33.53 -20.28
N THR A 106 -41.78 -34.31 -20.66
CA THR A 106 -41.89 -35.72 -20.93
C THR A 106 -40.58 -36.43 -20.49
N CYS A 107 -40.68 -37.72 -20.25
CA CYS A 107 -39.51 -38.56 -19.94
C CYS A 107 -38.52 -38.60 -21.14
N PRO A 108 -37.24 -38.27 -20.97
CA PRO A 108 -36.26 -38.30 -22.06
C PRO A 108 -35.99 -39.70 -22.63
N ASP A 109 -36.26 -40.76 -21.86
CA ASP A 109 -35.94 -42.13 -22.27
C ASP A 109 -37.14 -42.83 -22.94
N CYS A 110 -38.39 -42.64 -22.45
CA CYS A 110 -39.58 -43.34 -22.94
C CYS A 110 -40.66 -42.41 -23.47
N HIS A 111 -40.51 -41.10 -23.42
CA HIS A 111 -41.45 -40.04 -23.82
C HIS A 111 -42.83 -40.11 -23.11
N GLY A 112 -42.91 -40.82 -21.98
CA GLY A 112 -44.12 -40.87 -21.15
C GLY A 112 -44.30 -39.59 -20.34
N GLU A 113 -45.51 -39.43 -19.75
CA GLU A 113 -45.82 -38.35 -18.84
C GLU A 113 -44.92 -38.36 -17.60
N VAL A 114 -44.53 -37.18 -17.12
CA VAL A 114 -43.72 -37.01 -15.92
C VAL A 114 -44.43 -36.10 -14.93
N SER A 115 -44.19 -36.29 -13.64
CA SER A 115 -44.64 -35.43 -12.56
C SER A 115 -43.48 -34.95 -11.71
N ILE A 116 -43.64 -33.75 -11.17
CA ILE A 116 -42.67 -33.18 -10.23
C ILE A 116 -42.71 -34.03 -8.95
N MET A 117 -41.53 -34.47 -8.49
CA MET A 117 -41.39 -35.20 -7.23
C MET A 117 -40.98 -34.23 -6.11
N ASP A 118 -41.34 -34.59 -4.87
CA ASP A 118 -40.77 -33.96 -3.69
C ASP A 118 -39.28 -34.28 -3.60
N GLY A 119 -38.44 -33.26 -3.44
CA GLY A 119 -36.99 -33.41 -3.33
C GLY A 119 -36.25 -32.11 -3.54
N GLU A 120 -34.97 -32.11 -3.20
CA GLU A 120 -34.08 -30.93 -3.36
C GLU A 120 -33.82 -30.67 -4.85
N PRO A 121 -34.13 -29.44 -5.36
CA PRO A 121 -33.81 -29.10 -6.74
C PRO A 121 -32.30 -28.96 -6.94
N ARG A 122 -31.84 -29.22 -8.15
CA ARG A 122 -30.48 -28.80 -8.56
C ARG A 122 -30.47 -27.33 -8.84
N ILE A 123 -29.63 -26.58 -8.10
CA ILE A 123 -29.61 -25.12 -8.16
C ILE A 123 -28.33 -24.65 -8.82
N ILE A 124 -28.45 -23.71 -9.77
CA ILE A 124 -27.38 -22.91 -10.33
C ILE A 124 -27.80 -21.45 -10.13
N GLN A 125 -26.98 -20.66 -9.44
CA GLN A 125 -27.21 -19.25 -9.24
C GLN A 125 -26.17 -18.44 -10.04
N GLN A 126 -26.64 -17.41 -10.75
CA GLN A 126 -25.82 -16.52 -11.59
C GLN A 126 -26.05 -15.08 -11.19
N VAL A 127 -25.04 -14.25 -11.36
CA VAL A 127 -25.10 -12.81 -11.07
C VAL A 127 -24.72 -12.05 -12.35
N GLU A 128 -25.55 -11.10 -12.73
CA GLU A 128 -25.31 -10.23 -13.89
C GLU A 128 -25.37 -8.76 -13.47
N LEU A 129 -24.58 -7.93 -14.12
CA LEU A 129 -24.66 -6.48 -13.95
C LEU A 129 -25.90 -5.97 -14.69
N ILE A 130 -26.73 -5.15 -14.03
CA ILE A 130 -27.85 -4.49 -14.70
C ILE A 130 -27.33 -3.51 -15.74
N GLU A 131 -27.99 -3.41 -16.89
CA GLU A 131 -27.54 -2.68 -18.08
C GLU A 131 -27.24 -1.20 -17.80
N VAL A 132 -28.05 -0.53 -16.97
CA VAL A 132 -27.84 0.86 -16.55
C VAL A 132 -28.05 0.99 -15.04
N PRO A 133 -27.01 0.81 -14.22
CA PRO A 133 -27.12 0.79 -12.77
C PRO A 133 -27.21 2.20 -12.15
N LEU A 134 -27.84 3.17 -12.85
CA LEU A 134 -27.94 4.56 -12.40
C LEU A 134 -29.38 5.03 -12.33
N ILE A 135 -29.70 5.76 -11.25
CA ILE A 135 -30.92 6.53 -11.13
C ILE A 135 -30.58 7.98 -11.46
N ARG A 136 -31.34 8.60 -12.40
CA ARG A 136 -31.24 10.01 -12.73
C ARG A 136 -32.39 10.75 -12.12
N GLU A 137 -32.10 11.74 -11.27
CA GLU A 137 -33.08 12.57 -10.60
C GLU A 137 -32.99 14.00 -11.10
N GLU A 138 -34.14 14.65 -11.32
CA GLU A 138 -34.21 16.04 -11.74
C GLU A 138 -35.07 16.82 -10.74
N HIS A 139 -34.52 17.91 -10.21
CA HIS A 139 -35.21 18.83 -9.31
C HIS A 139 -35.64 20.06 -10.09
N ARG A 140 -36.94 20.42 -10.03
CA ARG A 140 -37.48 21.58 -10.74
C ARG A 140 -38.15 22.54 -9.77
N SER A 141 -37.78 23.82 -9.84
CA SER A 141 -38.47 24.91 -9.15
C SER A 141 -39.14 25.80 -10.20
N TYR A 142 -40.42 25.95 -10.09
CA TYR A 142 -41.19 26.72 -11.06
C TYR A 142 -41.35 28.18 -10.62
N PRO A 143 -41.33 29.16 -11.57
CA PRO A 143 -41.60 30.54 -11.27
C PRO A 143 -43.05 30.74 -10.85
N VAL A 144 -43.28 31.49 -9.78
CA VAL A 144 -44.61 31.93 -9.33
C VAL A 144 -44.65 33.45 -9.30
N TRP A 145 -45.68 34.04 -9.90
CA TRP A 145 -45.88 35.48 -9.90
C TRP A 145 -46.68 35.89 -8.67
N CYS A 146 -46.24 36.94 -7.96
CA CYS A 146 -46.98 37.52 -6.85
C CYS A 146 -47.61 38.85 -7.27
N PRO A 147 -48.93 38.95 -7.41
CA PRO A 147 -49.57 40.19 -7.84
C PRO A 147 -49.45 41.32 -6.80
N LYS A 148 -49.25 40.97 -5.53
CA LYS A 148 -49.13 41.96 -4.44
C LYS A 148 -47.77 42.69 -4.47
N CYS A 149 -46.66 42.01 -4.72
CA CYS A 149 -45.34 42.62 -4.76
C CYS A 149 -44.81 42.82 -6.18
N GLY A 150 -45.52 42.37 -7.22
CA GLY A 150 -45.12 42.51 -8.63
C GLY A 150 -43.83 41.73 -8.97
N LYS A 151 -43.50 40.65 -8.27
CA LYS A 151 -42.26 39.90 -8.44
C LYS A 151 -42.50 38.43 -8.74
N ILE A 152 -41.55 37.84 -9.47
CA ILE A 152 -41.45 36.40 -9.67
C ILE A 152 -40.60 35.81 -8.54
N HIS A 153 -41.12 34.73 -7.96
CA HIS A 153 -40.44 33.98 -6.91
C HIS A 153 -40.25 32.52 -7.36
N TYR A 154 -39.18 31.89 -6.82
CA TYR A 154 -38.89 30.47 -6.98
C TYR A 154 -38.81 29.84 -5.60
N MET A 155 -39.32 28.63 -5.45
CA MET A 155 -39.08 27.86 -4.24
C MET A 155 -37.62 27.45 -4.19
N PRO A 156 -36.88 27.77 -3.12
CA PRO A 156 -35.51 27.32 -2.99
C PRO A 156 -35.44 25.80 -2.88
N PHE A 157 -34.44 25.20 -3.51
CA PHE A 157 -34.19 23.77 -3.31
C PHE A 157 -33.70 23.51 -1.90
N PRO A 158 -33.94 22.29 -1.35
CA PRO A 158 -33.33 21.86 -0.08
C PRO A 158 -31.80 21.99 -0.12
N PRO A 159 -31.15 22.34 1.01
CA PRO A 159 -29.69 22.48 1.07
C PRO A 159 -28.93 21.25 0.62
N GLU A 160 -29.51 20.08 0.80
CA GLU A 160 -28.92 18.78 0.41
C GLU A 160 -28.72 18.72 -1.10
N VAL A 161 -29.69 19.17 -1.90
CA VAL A 161 -29.64 19.18 -3.37
C VAL A 161 -28.45 20.01 -3.87
N TYR A 162 -28.16 21.14 -3.23
CA TYR A 162 -27.00 21.97 -3.57
C TYR A 162 -25.68 21.34 -3.14
N LYS A 163 -25.65 20.65 -1.99
CA LYS A 163 -24.43 20.04 -1.43
C LYS A 163 -24.01 18.78 -2.15
N GLU A 164 -24.95 17.97 -2.61
CA GLU A 164 -24.67 16.68 -3.26
C GLU A 164 -23.94 16.86 -4.60
N GLY A 165 -24.41 17.78 -5.44
CA GLY A 165 -23.91 17.97 -6.81
C GLY A 165 -24.39 16.84 -7.73
N LEU A 166 -23.75 16.68 -8.89
CA LEU A 166 -24.18 15.69 -9.90
C LEU A 166 -24.05 14.23 -9.41
N LEU A 167 -22.99 13.90 -8.68
CA LEU A 167 -22.76 12.57 -8.16
C LEU A 167 -23.20 12.51 -6.70
N LYS A 168 -24.28 11.77 -6.44
CA LYS A 168 -24.77 11.53 -5.08
C LYS A 168 -23.84 10.59 -4.31
N GLU A 169 -24.16 10.30 -3.07
CA GLU A 169 -23.26 9.65 -2.10
C GLU A 169 -22.65 8.34 -2.57
N ARG A 170 -23.44 7.40 -3.09
CA ARG A 170 -22.95 6.07 -3.51
C ARG A 170 -21.98 6.18 -4.67
N LEU A 171 -22.26 7.02 -5.67
CA LEU A 171 -21.39 7.21 -6.82
C LEU A 171 -20.14 8.02 -6.45
N THR A 172 -20.24 8.97 -5.53
CA THR A 172 -19.12 9.68 -4.90
C THR A 172 -18.19 8.70 -4.17
N SER A 173 -18.76 7.78 -3.38
CA SER A 173 -18.01 6.73 -2.67
C SER A 173 -17.32 5.76 -3.63
N LEU A 174 -17.99 5.37 -4.74
CA LEU A 174 -17.38 4.55 -5.78
C LEU A 174 -16.16 5.24 -6.41
N VAL A 175 -16.27 6.54 -6.73
CA VAL A 175 -15.13 7.33 -7.25
C VAL A 175 -13.97 7.35 -6.26
N ALA A 176 -14.26 7.55 -4.97
CA ALA A 176 -13.26 7.53 -3.91
C ALA A 176 -12.59 6.15 -3.77
N TYR A 177 -13.37 5.08 -3.82
CA TYR A 177 -12.88 3.71 -3.80
C TYR A 177 -11.95 3.41 -4.98
N MET A 178 -12.40 3.74 -6.20
CA MET A 178 -11.57 3.55 -7.40
C MET A 178 -10.27 4.35 -7.35
N LYS A 179 -10.31 5.57 -6.81
CA LYS A 179 -9.12 6.43 -6.71
C LYS A 179 -8.11 5.90 -5.70
N ASN A 180 -8.56 5.51 -4.51
CA ASN A 180 -7.69 5.22 -3.38
C ASN A 180 -7.39 3.72 -3.23
N VAL A 181 -8.38 2.84 -3.36
CA VAL A 181 -8.20 1.39 -3.21
C VAL A 181 -7.74 0.74 -4.52
N CYS A 182 -8.39 1.09 -5.66
CA CYS A 182 -8.00 0.56 -6.96
C CYS A 182 -6.82 1.30 -7.60
N HIS A 183 -6.28 2.34 -6.97
CA HIS A 183 -5.19 3.18 -7.48
C HIS A 183 -5.43 3.73 -8.90
N ALA A 184 -6.71 3.89 -9.30
CA ALA A 184 -7.08 4.30 -10.63
C ALA A 184 -6.74 5.78 -10.89
N SER A 185 -6.24 6.08 -12.09
CA SER A 185 -6.06 7.47 -12.52
C SER A 185 -7.41 8.15 -12.75
N PHE A 186 -7.47 9.49 -12.65
CA PHE A 186 -8.69 10.23 -13.02
C PHE A 186 -9.14 9.96 -14.46
N SER A 187 -8.22 9.68 -15.37
CA SER A 187 -8.54 9.30 -16.74
C SER A 187 -9.20 7.93 -16.81
N THR A 188 -8.73 6.96 -16.04
CA THR A 188 -9.31 5.62 -15.93
C THR A 188 -10.71 5.67 -15.31
N ILE A 189 -10.88 6.41 -14.21
CA ILE A 189 -12.20 6.60 -13.57
C ILE A 189 -13.19 7.26 -14.53
N ARG A 190 -12.77 8.33 -15.24
CA ARG A 190 -13.59 8.99 -16.25
C ARG A 190 -14.03 8.03 -17.35
N LYS A 191 -13.10 7.17 -17.83
CA LYS A 191 -13.39 6.18 -18.85
C LYS A 191 -14.41 5.16 -18.35
N TYR A 192 -14.23 4.64 -17.14
CA TYR A 192 -15.18 3.70 -16.51
C TYR A 192 -16.59 4.30 -16.40
N ILE A 193 -16.70 5.53 -15.87
CA ILE A 193 -18.01 6.20 -15.72
C ILE A 193 -18.68 6.39 -17.09
N ARG A 194 -17.92 6.71 -18.14
CA ARG A 194 -18.46 6.87 -19.48
C ARG A 194 -18.85 5.53 -20.12
N ASP A 195 -17.97 4.53 -20.08
CA ASP A 195 -18.09 3.30 -20.87
C ASP A 195 -18.99 2.26 -20.17
N VAL A 196 -19.02 2.25 -18.83
CA VAL A 196 -19.79 1.28 -18.04
C VAL A 196 -21.07 1.88 -17.49
N LEU A 197 -21.03 3.14 -17.01
CA LEU A 197 -22.20 3.78 -16.39
C LEU A 197 -22.94 4.73 -17.35
N GLY A 198 -22.43 4.98 -18.56
CA GLY A 198 -23.06 5.81 -19.55
C GLY A 198 -23.07 7.32 -19.24
N GLU A 199 -22.26 7.78 -18.25
CA GLU A 199 -22.24 9.18 -17.85
C GLU A 199 -20.95 9.90 -18.23
N LYS A 200 -21.05 11.20 -18.53
CA LYS A 200 -19.92 12.03 -18.92
C LYS A 200 -19.53 12.99 -17.79
N VAL A 201 -18.33 12.82 -17.25
CA VAL A 201 -17.74 13.71 -16.25
C VAL A 201 -16.36 14.19 -16.68
N SER A 202 -15.94 15.37 -16.22
CA SER A 202 -14.60 15.88 -16.47
C SER A 202 -13.61 15.39 -15.39
N ARG A 203 -12.32 15.35 -15.72
CA ARG A 203 -11.27 15.05 -14.73
C ARG A 203 -11.24 16.08 -13.60
N GLY A 204 -11.48 17.35 -13.93
CA GLY A 204 -11.55 18.42 -12.93
C GLY A 204 -12.72 18.25 -11.96
N TYR A 205 -13.85 17.75 -12.45
CA TYR A 205 -14.99 17.41 -11.59
C TYR A 205 -14.65 16.23 -10.65
N LEU A 206 -14.05 15.17 -11.16
CA LEU A 206 -13.60 14.03 -10.33
C LEU A 206 -12.60 14.45 -9.24
N ARG A 207 -11.71 15.39 -9.55
CA ARG A 207 -10.82 15.97 -8.54
C ARG A 207 -11.61 16.66 -7.42
N LYS A 208 -12.61 17.48 -7.78
CA LYS A 208 -13.49 18.14 -6.79
C LYS A 208 -14.29 17.13 -5.94
N VAL A 209 -14.69 16.01 -6.54
CA VAL A 209 -15.34 14.90 -5.80
C VAL A 209 -14.38 14.34 -4.74
N ILE A 210 -13.12 14.05 -5.08
CA ILE A 210 -12.12 13.57 -4.11
C ILE A 210 -11.82 14.62 -3.03
N GLU A 211 -11.72 15.89 -3.39
CA GLU A 211 -11.55 16.99 -2.42
C GLU A 211 -12.75 17.10 -1.44
N LYS A 212 -13.98 16.87 -1.94
CA LYS A 212 -15.18 16.81 -1.11
C LYS A 212 -15.12 15.64 -0.12
N VAL A 213 -14.74 14.44 -0.58
CA VAL A 213 -14.58 13.26 0.27
C VAL A 213 -13.48 13.50 1.31
N SER A 214 -12.33 14.05 0.90
CA SER A 214 -11.23 14.36 1.82
C SER A 214 -11.69 15.30 2.95
N ARG A 215 -12.42 16.36 2.63
CA ARG A 215 -12.98 17.28 3.64
C ARG A 215 -13.99 16.62 4.58
N SER A 216 -14.82 15.70 4.05
CA SER A 216 -15.77 14.97 4.91
C SER A 216 -15.12 14.01 5.89
N LEU A 217 -13.86 13.59 5.61
CA LEU A 217 -13.06 12.72 6.46
C LEU A 217 -12.15 13.48 7.42
N GLU A 218 -12.10 14.81 7.37
CA GLU A 218 -11.20 15.62 8.19
C GLU A 218 -11.49 15.48 9.68
N ALA A 219 -12.75 15.53 10.09
CA ALA A 219 -13.13 15.39 11.48
C ALA A 219 -12.78 14.00 12.06
N PRO A 220 -13.18 12.87 11.45
CA PRO A 220 -12.77 11.54 11.93
C PRO A 220 -11.26 11.32 11.86
N TYR A 221 -10.55 11.91 10.89
CA TYR A 221 -9.08 11.85 10.85
C TYR A 221 -8.47 12.54 12.06
N ASN A 222 -8.91 13.75 12.38
CA ASN A 222 -8.40 14.50 13.54
C ASN A 222 -8.73 13.79 14.86
N GLU A 223 -9.92 13.20 14.99
CA GLU A 223 -10.29 12.39 16.15
C GLU A 223 -9.35 11.20 16.36
N LEU A 224 -9.00 10.48 15.27
CA LEU A 224 -8.03 9.39 15.35
C LEU A 224 -6.61 9.90 15.64
N LEU A 225 -6.26 11.07 15.13
CA LEU A 225 -4.97 11.71 15.38
C LEU A 225 -4.83 12.07 16.86
N ASP A 226 -5.87 12.65 17.47
CA ASP A 226 -5.90 13.03 18.89
C ASP A 226 -5.86 11.80 19.82
N ARG A 227 -6.37 10.65 19.36
CA ARG A 227 -6.31 9.39 20.13
C ARG A 227 -4.96 8.70 20.06
N LEU A 228 -4.17 8.93 19.04
CA LEU A 228 -2.92 8.20 18.78
C LEU A 228 -1.91 8.29 19.95
N PRO A 229 -1.72 9.46 20.65
CA PRO A 229 -0.86 9.56 21.82
C PRO A 229 -1.33 8.75 23.05
N LEU A 230 -2.59 8.31 23.05
CA LEU A 230 -3.19 7.55 24.15
C LEU A 230 -3.11 6.02 23.93
N GLU A 231 -2.63 5.59 22.76
CA GLU A 231 -2.51 4.18 22.42
C GLU A 231 -1.37 3.50 23.21
N THR A 232 -1.60 2.27 23.61
CA THR A 232 -0.59 1.49 24.37
C THR A 232 0.55 0.99 23.48
N ILE A 233 0.28 0.74 22.19
CA ILE A 233 1.25 0.27 21.21
C ILE A 233 1.00 0.98 19.88
N VAL A 234 2.04 1.64 19.36
CA VAL A 234 2.02 2.26 18.03
C VAL A 234 3.23 1.77 17.24
N ASN A 235 2.98 1.15 16.07
CA ASN A 235 4.06 0.83 15.15
C ASN A 235 4.19 1.96 14.13
N VAL A 236 5.42 2.42 13.90
CA VAL A 236 5.70 3.54 13.01
C VAL A 236 6.75 3.14 11.97
N ASP A 237 6.51 3.57 10.75
CA ASP A 237 7.46 3.45 9.63
C ASP A 237 7.31 4.68 8.71
N GLU A 238 8.33 5.00 7.91
CA GLU A 238 8.25 6.10 6.97
C GLU A 238 8.85 5.75 5.62
N THR A 239 8.22 6.23 4.56
CA THR A 239 8.71 6.07 3.19
C THR A 239 8.81 7.41 2.46
N GLY A 240 9.90 7.61 1.73
CA GLY A 240 10.12 8.83 0.96
C GLY A 240 9.44 8.75 -0.41
N HIS A 241 8.85 9.88 -0.84
CA HIS A 241 8.33 10.05 -2.19
C HIS A 241 8.61 11.47 -2.70
N LYS A 242 8.33 11.69 -3.99
CA LYS A 242 8.43 13.03 -4.60
C LYS A 242 7.07 13.48 -5.09
N GLU A 243 6.74 14.74 -4.82
CA GLU A 243 5.58 15.41 -5.39
C GLU A 243 6.06 16.68 -6.09
N ASN A 244 5.79 16.78 -7.39
CA ASN A 244 6.26 17.91 -8.23
C ASN A 244 7.77 18.21 -8.15
N GLY A 245 8.59 17.16 -7.86
CA GLY A 245 10.04 17.29 -7.69
C GLY A 245 10.50 17.45 -6.24
N ASP A 246 9.64 17.95 -5.36
CA ASP A 246 9.91 18.10 -3.93
C ASP A 246 9.87 16.76 -3.20
N LYS A 247 10.77 16.58 -2.23
CA LYS A 247 10.84 15.38 -1.42
C LYS A 247 9.93 15.49 -0.20
N PHE A 248 9.07 14.49 -0.03
CA PHE A 248 8.20 14.29 1.12
C PHE A 248 8.40 12.92 1.74
N TRP A 249 7.90 12.76 2.96
CA TRP A 249 7.88 11.50 3.70
C TRP A 249 6.44 11.19 4.10
N THR A 250 5.99 9.98 3.74
CA THR A 250 4.73 9.44 4.25
C THR A 250 5.04 8.62 5.48
N TRP A 251 4.62 9.12 6.63
CA TRP A 251 4.68 8.45 7.91
C TRP A 251 3.44 7.60 8.09
N VAL A 252 3.60 6.39 8.57
CA VAL A 252 2.53 5.44 8.86
C VAL A 252 2.54 5.17 10.35
N PHE A 253 1.45 5.44 11.02
CA PHE A 253 1.24 5.12 12.43
C PHE A 253 0.17 4.05 12.53
N LYS A 254 0.53 2.85 12.95
CA LYS A 254 -0.38 1.73 13.10
C LYS A 254 -0.66 1.48 14.58
N ALA A 255 -1.87 1.81 15.01
CA ALA A 255 -2.45 1.40 16.28
C ALA A 255 -3.11 0.02 16.15
N GLU A 256 -3.73 -0.48 17.21
CA GLU A 256 -4.39 -1.80 17.21
C GLU A 256 -5.54 -1.87 16.19
N LEU A 257 -6.44 -0.87 16.21
CA LEU A 257 -7.68 -0.88 15.43
C LEU A 257 -7.65 -0.02 14.16
N TYR A 258 -6.62 0.83 13.97
CA TYR A 258 -6.55 1.74 12.82
C TYR A 258 -5.13 2.03 12.38
N VAL A 259 -5.02 2.58 11.18
CA VAL A 259 -3.77 3.06 10.59
C VAL A 259 -3.96 4.51 10.18
N LEU A 260 -3.04 5.37 10.59
CA LEU A 260 -3.03 6.79 10.28
C LEU A 260 -1.81 7.13 9.42
N PHE A 261 -2.02 7.92 8.37
CA PHE A 261 -0.95 8.40 7.49
C PHE A 261 -0.75 9.90 7.68
N LYS A 262 0.50 10.31 7.77
CA LYS A 262 0.91 11.73 7.80
C LYS A 262 1.96 11.98 6.73
N ILE A 263 1.72 12.98 5.88
CA ILE A 263 2.72 13.42 4.90
C ILE A 263 3.44 14.63 5.48
N ASP A 264 4.77 14.60 5.50
CA ASP A 264 5.61 15.69 5.99
C ASP A 264 6.87 15.86 5.13
N LYS A 265 7.45 17.06 5.11
CA LYS A 265 8.76 17.33 4.48
C LYS A 265 9.91 16.76 5.31
N SER A 266 9.71 16.60 6.62
CA SER A 266 10.70 16.12 7.54
C SER A 266 10.67 14.60 7.71
N ARG A 267 11.86 14.00 7.81
CA ARG A 267 12.07 12.63 8.29
C ARG A 267 12.55 12.59 9.74
N GLY A 268 12.56 13.74 10.41
CA GLY A 268 13.15 13.87 11.74
C GLY A 268 12.18 13.57 12.89
N SER A 269 12.73 13.48 14.10
CA SER A 269 11.97 13.24 15.35
C SER A 269 10.89 14.28 15.64
N LYS A 270 10.97 15.46 14.98
CA LYS A 270 9.92 16.49 15.10
C LYS A 270 8.54 15.96 14.75
N VAL A 271 8.43 15.12 13.71
CA VAL A 271 7.13 14.54 13.30
C VAL A 271 6.56 13.64 14.40
N LEU A 272 7.41 12.88 15.09
CA LEU A 272 6.98 12.06 16.24
C LEU A 272 6.49 12.93 17.39
N ILE A 273 7.18 14.02 17.67
CA ILE A 273 6.80 14.99 18.72
C ILE A 273 5.46 15.65 18.38
N ASP A 274 5.27 16.05 17.12
CA ASP A 274 4.06 16.73 16.64
C ASP A 274 2.83 15.78 16.68
N ILE A 275 3.03 14.46 16.52
CA ILE A 275 1.95 13.47 16.45
C ILE A 275 1.70 12.78 17.78
N LEU A 276 2.75 12.32 18.47
CA LEU A 276 2.66 11.52 19.70
C LEU A 276 2.86 12.37 20.98
N GLY A 277 3.36 13.59 20.81
CA GLY A 277 3.71 14.45 21.95
C GLY A 277 5.05 14.09 22.60
N LYS A 278 5.33 14.72 23.71
CA LYS A 278 6.54 14.51 24.52
C LYS A 278 6.35 13.50 25.65
N GLU A 279 5.10 13.20 25.96
CA GLU A 279 4.67 12.40 27.13
C GLU A 279 4.01 11.07 26.71
N PHE A 280 4.30 10.60 25.49
CA PHE A 280 3.78 9.33 25.00
C PHE A 280 4.18 8.19 25.93
N ASN A 281 3.21 7.52 26.54
CA ASN A 281 3.42 6.49 27.56
C ASN A 281 3.21 5.05 27.04
N GLY A 282 3.10 4.88 25.71
CA GLY A 282 3.00 3.58 25.07
C GLY A 282 4.34 3.02 24.65
N VAL A 283 4.30 1.87 23.95
CA VAL A 283 5.46 1.26 23.29
C VAL A 283 5.47 1.63 21.83
N LEU A 284 6.56 2.23 21.34
CA LEU A 284 6.75 2.57 19.96
C LEU A 284 7.51 1.45 19.23
N GLY A 285 6.84 0.72 18.34
CA GLY A 285 7.46 -0.27 17.46
C GLY A 285 8.01 0.40 16.19
N CYS A 286 9.32 0.32 15.93
CA CYS A 286 9.94 0.99 14.79
C CYS A 286 11.24 0.30 14.35
N ASP A 287 11.87 0.79 13.26
CA ASP A 287 13.22 0.40 12.88
C ASP A 287 14.29 1.09 13.75
N TYR A 288 15.58 0.86 13.43
CA TYR A 288 16.70 1.46 14.17
C TYR A 288 17.14 2.84 13.64
N PHE A 289 16.23 3.58 13.00
CA PHE A 289 16.55 4.90 12.44
C PHE A 289 16.81 5.95 13.53
N SER A 290 17.67 6.91 13.24
CA SER A 290 18.15 7.90 14.20
C SER A 290 17.05 8.81 14.79
N ALA A 291 15.98 9.07 14.04
CA ALA A 291 14.88 9.90 14.52
C ALA A 291 14.13 9.25 15.71
N TYR A 292 13.89 7.93 15.65
CA TYR A 292 13.28 7.18 16.74
C TYR A 292 14.19 7.11 17.96
N ARG A 293 15.49 6.84 17.76
CA ARG A 293 16.47 6.81 18.85
C ARG A 293 16.61 8.18 19.54
N LYS A 294 16.54 9.25 18.75
CA LYS A 294 16.53 10.62 19.29
C LYS A 294 15.29 10.88 20.14
N TYR A 295 14.10 10.52 19.61
CA TYR A 295 12.83 10.68 20.33
C TYR A 295 12.80 9.88 21.64
N MET A 296 13.29 8.62 21.61
CA MET A 296 13.46 7.79 22.81
C MET A 296 14.35 8.46 23.85
N LYS A 297 15.54 8.97 23.43
CA LYS A 297 16.52 9.56 24.34
C LYS A 297 16.02 10.89 24.93
N ASP A 298 15.40 11.73 24.12
CA ASP A 298 15.01 13.09 24.53
C ASP A 298 13.80 13.07 25.47
N PHE A 299 12.91 12.07 25.36
CA PHE A 299 11.66 11.99 26.10
C PHE A 299 11.45 10.70 26.91
N ASN A 300 12.46 9.86 27.02
CA ASN A 300 12.43 8.57 27.74
C ASN A 300 11.28 7.63 27.28
N ILE A 301 11.03 7.59 25.98
CA ILE A 301 9.97 6.77 25.37
C ILE A 301 10.39 5.31 25.27
N SER A 302 9.49 4.38 25.60
CA SER A 302 9.70 2.94 25.42
C SER A 302 9.67 2.58 23.94
N ILE A 303 10.76 1.98 23.43
CA ILE A 303 10.84 1.55 22.02
C ILE A 303 11.07 0.04 21.92
N GLN A 304 10.36 -0.60 21.02
CA GLN A 304 10.65 -1.94 20.52
C GLN A 304 11.16 -1.86 19.09
N PHE A 305 12.44 -2.20 18.90
CA PHE A 305 13.01 -2.25 17.56
C PHE A 305 12.52 -3.47 16.77
N CYS A 306 12.26 -3.26 15.48
CA CYS A 306 11.77 -4.28 14.58
C CYS A 306 12.81 -5.39 14.36
N LEU A 307 12.50 -6.61 14.80
CA LEU A 307 13.39 -7.77 14.65
C LEU A 307 13.63 -8.14 13.18
N ALA A 308 12.69 -7.89 12.29
CA ALA A 308 12.86 -8.16 10.86
C ALA A 308 13.97 -7.28 10.24
N HIS A 309 14.10 -6.02 10.70
CA HIS A 309 15.18 -5.14 10.28
C HIS A 309 16.53 -5.60 10.87
N LEU A 310 16.55 -5.94 12.15
CA LEU A 310 17.74 -6.48 12.81
C LEU A 310 18.24 -7.77 12.12
N ILE A 311 17.36 -8.71 11.83
CA ILE A 311 17.72 -9.95 11.12
C ILE A 311 18.28 -9.66 9.73
N ARG A 312 17.74 -8.68 9.01
CA ARG A 312 18.28 -8.28 7.70
C ARG A 312 19.67 -7.67 7.82
N ASP A 313 19.88 -6.82 8.81
CA ASP A 313 21.19 -6.19 9.03
C ASP A 313 22.25 -7.22 9.45
N ILE A 314 21.92 -8.18 10.32
CA ILE A 314 22.81 -9.29 10.70
C ILE A 314 23.15 -10.18 9.49
N ARG A 315 22.18 -10.46 8.61
CA ARG A 315 22.43 -11.28 7.41
C ARG A 315 23.29 -10.56 6.36
N PHE A 316 23.46 -9.26 6.50
CA PHE A 316 24.30 -8.46 5.63
C PHE A 316 25.77 -8.43 6.11
N LEU A 317 26.01 -8.56 7.41
CA LEU A 317 27.35 -8.66 8.01
C LEU A 317 28.02 -9.99 7.67
#